data_b5f9f1e7559283d7ecb21d330fbc6206
#
_entry.id   b5f9f1e7559283d7ecb21d330fbc6206
#
_cell.length_a   1.000
_cell.length_b   1.000
_cell.length_c   1.000
_cell.angle_alpha   90.00
_cell.angle_beta   90.00
_cell.angle_gamma   90.00
#
_symmetry.space_group_name_H-M   'P 1'
#
loop_
_entity.id
_entity.type
_entity.pdbx_description
1 polymer ?
#
loop_
_entity_poly.entity_id
_entity_poly.type
_entity_poly.pdbx_seq_one_letter_code
_entity_poly.pdbx_strand_id
1 'polypeptide(L)'
;MDKDNERILLANVIGECIKSLQLDKNINQKELALLSGVSERSLRRIERGQVNVNVYVLRQLVMALGEEMSDFWRIVEKNMELMGEEFPHVRKRVADKVLRDNKK
;
A
#
# COMPACT_ATOMS: atom_id res chain seq x y z
N MET A 1 -15.61 -11.44 -1.67
CA MET A 1 -15.42 -9.99 -1.75
C MET A 1 -15.32 -9.57 -3.21
N ASP A 2 -16.04 -8.53 -3.62
CA ASP A 2 -15.94 -8.07 -4.99
C ASP A 2 -14.66 -7.25 -5.21
N LYS A 3 -14.34 -6.99 -6.48
CA LYS A 3 -13.12 -6.27 -6.87
C LYS A 3 -13.04 -4.84 -6.32
N ASP A 4 -14.18 -4.20 -6.17
CA ASP A 4 -14.24 -2.83 -5.66
C ASP A 4 -13.86 -2.79 -4.19
N ASN A 5 -14.32 -3.76 -3.41
CA ASN A 5 -13.97 -3.86 -1.99
C ASN A 5 -12.49 -4.17 -1.79
N GLU A 6 -11.90 -5.02 -2.63
CA GLU A 6 -10.47 -5.31 -2.59
C GLU A 6 -9.65 -4.06 -2.91
N ARG A 7 -10.09 -3.30 -3.90
CA ARG A 7 -9.41 -2.07 -4.30
C ARG A 7 -9.46 -1.02 -3.19
N ILE A 8 -10.61 -0.88 -2.56
CA ILE A 8 -10.80 0.05 -1.45
C ILE A 8 -9.91 -0.36 -0.28
N LEU A 9 -9.90 -1.65 0.05
CA LEU A 9 -9.07 -2.16 1.14
C LEU A 9 -7.60 -1.90 0.88
N LEU A 10 -7.11 -2.20 -0.32
CA LEU A 10 -5.72 -1.99 -0.68
C LEU A 10 -5.33 -0.51 -0.58
N ALA A 11 -6.17 0.39 -1.08
CA ALA A 11 -5.93 1.83 -1.00
C ALA A 11 -5.81 2.29 0.46
N ASN A 12 -6.68 1.79 1.33
CA ASN A 12 -6.65 2.11 2.75
C ASN A 12 -5.39 1.57 3.43
N VAL A 13 -5.02 0.33 3.14
CA VAL A 13 -3.82 -0.28 3.72
C VAL A 13 -2.56 0.48 3.28
N ILE A 14 -2.45 0.80 2.01
CA ILE A 14 -1.30 1.58 1.50
C ILE A 14 -1.23 2.94 2.20
N GLY A 15 -2.36 3.64 2.29
CA GLY A 15 -2.43 4.94 2.96
C GLY A 15 -1.98 4.87 4.42
N GLU A 16 -2.46 3.88 5.14
CA GLU A 16 -2.08 3.67 6.54
C GLU A 16 -0.61 3.32 6.70
N CYS A 17 -0.05 2.50 5.80
CA CYS A 17 1.36 2.15 5.83
C CYS A 17 2.25 3.38 5.60
N ILE A 18 1.90 4.24 4.64
CA ILE A 18 2.64 5.48 4.38
C ILE A 18 2.58 6.39 5.62
N LYS A 19 1.39 6.53 6.18
CA LYS A 19 1.17 7.37 7.36
C LYS A 19 1.98 6.87 8.56
N SER A 20 1.99 5.56 8.80
CA SER A 20 2.77 4.94 9.86
C SER A 20 4.26 5.19 9.71
N LEU A 21 4.79 5.00 8.51
CA LEU A 21 6.21 5.24 8.22
C LEU A 21 6.56 6.72 8.39
N GLN A 22 5.66 7.61 7.98
CA GLN A 22 5.82 9.04 8.14
C GLN A 22 5.96 9.40 9.62
N LEU A 23 5.11 8.83 10.46
CA LEU A 23 5.17 9.04 11.91
C LEU A 23 6.45 8.46 12.52
N ASP A 24 6.82 7.25 12.12
CA ASP A 24 8.03 6.58 12.60
C ASP A 24 9.31 7.36 12.26
N LYS A 25 9.34 7.96 11.08
CA LYS A 25 10.47 8.76 10.62
C LYS A 25 10.42 10.20 11.11
N ASN A 26 9.37 10.57 11.84
CA ASN A 26 9.15 11.92 12.33
C ASN A 26 9.17 12.96 11.20
N ILE A 27 8.51 12.64 10.11
CA ILE A 27 8.37 13.50 8.93
C ILE A 27 6.89 13.89 8.82
N ASN A 28 6.60 15.18 8.63
CA ASN A 28 5.22 15.61 8.43
C ASN A 28 4.84 15.53 6.94
N GLN A 29 3.55 15.70 6.64
CA GLN A 29 3.04 15.61 5.26
C GLN A 29 3.74 16.60 4.32
N LYS A 30 3.96 17.81 4.78
CA LYS A 30 4.60 18.85 3.97
C LYS A 30 6.02 18.45 3.59
N GLU A 31 6.77 17.93 4.56
CA GLU A 31 8.13 17.45 4.32
C GLU A 31 8.16 16.26 3.38
N LEU A 32 7.26 15.31 3.56
CA LEU A 32 7.19 14.14 2.69
C LEU A 32 6.82 14.54 1.26
N ALA A 33 5.87 15.46 1.11
CA ALA A 33 5.49 15.99 -0.19
C ALA A 33 6.70 16.62 -0.88
N LEU A 34 7.45 17.44 -0.15
CA LEU A 34 8.64 18.10 -0.70
C LEU A 34 9.71 17.09 -1.10
N LEU A 35 9.99 16.11 -0.25
CA LEU A 35 11.02 15.10 -0.52
C LEU A 35 10.67 14.18 -1.67
N SER A 36 9.39 13.85 -1.82
CA SER A 36 8.92 12.90 -2.81
C SER A 36 8.59 13.52 -4.17
N GLY A 37 8.37 14.84 -4.20
CA GLY A 37 7.86 15.52 -5.38
C GLY A 37 6.37 15.30 -5.61
N VAL A 38 5.67 14.72 -4.64
CA VAL A 38 4.22 14.50 -4.69
C VAL A 38 3.54 15.65 -3.97
N SER A 39 2.47 16.22 -4.54
CA SER A 39 1.78 17.34 -3.91
C SER A 39 1.16 16.95 -2.57
N GLU A 40 1.08 17.91 -1.65
CA GLU A 40 0.41 17.66 -0.36
C GLU A 40 -1.02 17.21 -0.54
N ARG A 41 -1.72 17.78 -1.50
CA ARG A 41 -3.10 17.41 -1.80
C ARG A 41 -3.21 15.94 -2.19
N SER A 42 -2.33 15.51 -3.11
CA SER A 42 -2.29 14.10 -3.54
C SER A 42 -1.93 13.20 -2.37
N LEU A 43 -0.95 13.60 -1.58
CA LEU A 43 -0.50 12.82 -0.42
C LEU A 43 -1.63 12.64 0.60
N ARG A 44 -2.37 13.70 0.90
CA ARG A 44 -3.52 13.60 1.81
C ARG A 44 -4.57 12.61 1.32
N ARG A 45 -4.84 12.63 0.01
CA ARG A 45 -5.81 11.70 -0.60
C ARG A 45 -5.32 10.26 -0.52
N ILE A 46 -4.04 10.05 -0.75
CA ILE A 46 -3.41 8.73 -0.66
C ILE A 46 -3.48 8.20 0.78
N GLU A 47 -3.11 9.02 1.75
CA GLU A 47 -3.12 8.63 3.16
C GLU A 47 -4.52 8.35 3.70
N ARG A 48 -5.54 8.97 3.12
CA ARG A 48 -6.94 8.73 3.48
C ARG A 48 -7.56 7.55 2.74
N GLY A 49 -6.79 6.90 1.87
CA GLY A 49 -7.29 5.77 1.09
C GLY A 49 -8.31 6.16 0.02
N GLN A 50 -8.32 7.41 -0.40
CA GLN A 50 -9.30 7.93 -1.35
C GLN A 50 -8.95 7.65 -2.80
N VAL A 51 -7.73 7.22 -3.08
CA VAL A 51 -7.27 6.95 -4.44
C VAL A 51 -6.40 5.70 -4.45
N ASN A 52 -6.40 5.01 -5.57
CA ASN A 52 -5.44 3.93 -5.83
C ASN A 52 -4.21 4.60 -6.47
N VAL A 53 -3.16 4.68 -5.69
CA VAL A 53 -1.93 5.35 -6.12
C VAL A 53 -1.26 4.53 -7.23
N ASN A 54 -0.76 5.21 -8.27
CA ASN A 54 0.01 4.51 -9.28
C ASN A 54 1.40 4.14 -8.76
N VAL A 55 2.01 3.14 -9.39
CA VAL A 55 3.27 2.56 -8.93
C VAL A 55 4.40 3.60 -8.87
N TYR A 56 4.45 4.49 -9.85
CA TYR A 56 5.50 5.51 -9.89
C TYR A 56 5.42 6.45 -8.67
N VAL A 57 4.23 6.97 -8.40
CA VAL A 57 4.01 7.87 -7.27
C VAL A 57 4.29 7.15 -5.95
N LEU A 58 3.83 5.90 -5.82
CA LEU A 58 4.09 5.10 -4.64
C LEU A 58 5.60 4.92 -4.41
N ARG A 59 6.34 4.61 -5.46
CA ARG A 59 7.80 4.46 -5.37
C ARG A 59 8.46 5.74 -4.90
N GLN A 60 8.02 6.89 -5.41
CA GLN A 60 8.56 8.19 -4.98
C GLN A 60 8.35 8.42 -3.48
N LEU A 61 7.17 8.10 -2.98
CA LEU A 61 6.85 8.24 -1.56
C LEU A 61 7.69 7.30 -0.70
N VAL A 62 7.79 6.03 -1.10
CA VAL A 62 8.52 5.02 -0.35
C VAL A 62 10.02 5.35 -0.30
N MET A 63 10.59 5.79 -1.41
CA MET A 63 12.00 6.20 -1.47
C MET A 63 12.26 7.42 -0.60
N ALA A 64 11.34 8.39 -0.63
CA ALA A 64 11.45 9.60 0.21
C ALA A 64 11.42 9.25 1.70
N LEU A 65 10.73 8.16 2.06
CA LEU A 65 10.70 7.67 3.43
C LEU A 65 11.94 6.84 3.80
N GLY A 66 12.87 6.66 2.86
CA GLY A 66 14.09 5.89 3.10
C GLY A 66 13.89 4.38 3.12
N GLU A 67 12.81 3.91 2.53
CA GLU A 67 12.47 2.48 2.48
C GLU A 67 12.67 1.93 1.07
N GLU A 68 12.84 0.61 0.99
CA GLU A 68 12.81 -0.10 -0.28
C GLU A 68 11.38 -0.55 -0.58
N MET A 69 11.03 -0.58 -1.86
CA MET A 69 9.68 -1.02 -2.29
C MET A 69 9.39 -2.45 -1.83
N SER A 70 10.38 -3.33 -1.85
CA SER A 70 10.20 -4.71 -1.41
C SER A 70 9.80 -4.78 0.07
N ASP A 71 10.46 -3.99 0.91
CA ASP A 71 10.16 -3.94 2.34
C ASP A 71 8.78 -3.33 2.60
N PHE A 72 8.50 -2.24 1.90
CA PHE A 72 7.20 -1.57 2.00
C PHE A 72 6.07 -2.52 1.58
N TRP A 73 6.24 -3.18 0.44
CA TRP A 73 5.22 -4.09 -0.08
C TRP A 73 5.00 -5.30 0.84
N ARG A 74 6.06 -5.77 1.48
CA ARG A 74 5.94 -6.85 2.48
C ARG A 74 5.03 -6.42 3.63
N ILE A 75 5.17 -5.17 4.09
CA ILE A 75 4.32 -4.62 5.15
C ILE A 75 2.87 -4.51 4.66
N VAL A 76 2.67 -4.02 3.45
CA VAL A 76 1.33 -3.92 2.84
C VAL A 76 0.68 -5.30 2.76
N GLU A 77 1.41 -6.30 2.25
CA GLU A 77 0.89 -7.66 2.11
C GLU A 77 0.55 -8.29 3.46
N LYS A 78 1.37 -8.04 4.46
CA LYS A 78 1.10 -8.54 5.81
C LYS A 78 -0.18 -7.93 6.38
N ASN A 79 -0.38 -6.64 6.19
CA ASN A 79 -1.61 -5.97 6.64
C ASN A 79 -2.83 -6.44 5.84
N MET A 80 -2.67 -6.63 4.53
CA MET A 80 -3.72 -7.21 3.70
C MET A 80 -4.07 -8.62 4.18
N GLU A 81 -3.06 -9.36 4.60
CA GLU A 81 -3.25 -10.70 5.14
C GLU A 81 -4.09 -10.68 6.41
N LEU A 82 -3.77 -9.81 7.35
CA LEU A 82 -4.51 -9.68 8.59
C LEU A 82 -5.97 -9.28 8.34
N MET A 83 -6.17 -8.31 7.45
CA MET A 83 -7.52 -7.87 7.07
C MET A 83 -8.23 -8.93 6.22
N GLY A 84 -7.47 -9.68 5.44
CA GLY A 84 -7.98 -10.72 4.54
C GLY A 84 -8.53 -11.95 5.26
N GLU A 85 -8.33 -12.08 6.55
CA GLU A 85 -8.95 -13.15 7.34
C GLU A 85 -10.47 -13.07 7.28
N GLU A 86 -11.01 -11.89 7.01
CA GLU A 86 -12.43 -11.69 6.81
C GLU A 86 -12.89 -12.24 5.44
N PHE A 87 -11.95 -12.46 4.52
CA PHE A 87 -12.23 -12.90 3.15
C PHE A 87 -11.28 -14.02 2.71
N PRO A 88 -11.23 -15.14 3.46
CA PRO A 88 -10.23 -16.18 3.23
C PRO A 88 -10.33 -16.87 1.87
N HIS A 89 -11.54 -16.93 1.31
CA HIS A 89 -11.75 -17.58 0.01
C HIS A 89 -11.09 -16.83 -1.17
N VAL A 90 -11.03 -15.51 -1.10
CA VAL A 90 -10.36 -14.69 -2.12
C VAL A 90 -8.87 -14.97 -2.12
N ARG A 91 -8.28 -15.00 -0.92
CA ARG A 91 -6.88 -15.26 -0.72
C ARG A 91 -6.47 -16.64 -1.19
N LYS A 92 -7.26 -17.65 -0.83
CA LYS A 92 -7.01 -19.03 -1.25
C LYS A 92 -7.00 -19.15 -2.76
N ARG A 93 -7.95 -18.47 -3.45
CA ARG A 93 -8.06 -18.50 -4.90
C ARG A 93 -6.82 -17.93 -5.58
N VAL A 94 -6.30 -16.82 -5.06
CA VAL A 94 -5.09 -16.20 -5.59
C VAL A 94 -3.88 -17.11 -5.35
N ALA A 95 -3.74 -17.64 -4.15
CA ALA A 95 -2.65 -18.55 -3.80
C ALA A 95 -2.64 -19.79 -4.69
N ASP A 96 -3.81 -20.40 -4.91
CA ASP A 96 -3.95 -21.58 -5.75
C ASP A 96 -3.54 -21.29 -7.19
N LYS A 97 -3.90 -20.11 -7.70
CA LYS A 97 -3.51 -19.69 -9.05
C LYS A 97 -2.00 -19.54 -9.18
N VAL A 98 -1.38 -18.87 -8.21
CA VAL A 98 0.08 -18.66 -8.20
C VAL A 98 0.81 -20.00 -8.16
N LEU A 99 0.36 -20.92 -7.30
CA LEU A 99 0.96 -22.24 -7.19
C LEU A 99 0.83 -23.04 -8.48
N ARG A 100 -0.31 -22.95 -9.18
CA ARG A 100 -0.51 -23.62 -10.46
C ARG A 100 0.43 -23.07 -11.52
N ASP A 101 0.58 -21.76 -11.59
CA ASP A 101 1.44 -21.12 -12.58
C ASP A 101 2.92 -21.45 -12.35
N ASN A 102 3.33 -21.68 -11.10
CA ASN A 102 4.70 -22.02 -10.76
C ASN A 102 5.05 -23.50 -10.93
N LYS A 103 4.07 -24.36 -11.19
CA LYS A 103 4.28 -25.79 -11.38
C LYS A 103 4.64 -26.19 -12.84
N LYS A 104 4.80 -25.25 -13.69
CA LYS A 104 5.15 -25.52 -15.09
C LYS A 104 6.65 -25.78 -15.27
#